data_6b8fc4e61ca015011451b19df6276660
#
_entry.id   6b8fc4e61ca015011451b19df6276660
#
_cell.length_a   1.000
_cell.length_b   1.000
_cell.length_c   1.000
_cell.angle_alpha   90.00
_cell.angle_beta   90.00
_cell.angle_gamma   90.00
#
_symmetry.space_group_name_H-M   'P 1'
#
loop_
_entity.id
_entity.type
_entity.pdbx_description
1 polymer ?
#
loop_
_entity_poly.entity_id
_entity_poly.type
_entity_poly.pdbx_seq_one_letter_code
_entity_poly.pdbx_strand_id
1 'polypeptide(L)'
;ATYEKLYFKLKQIDDYNWLRDDIFQECKERLNHVLKNECDNVLPEMEKTIISKDQEEKHVKIDHYLSQFFPPNKRFRFTGRVDLVTQRSIWELKCTSKLALDHLIQVVIYAWLWKMTTDEEKEFKIFNIKTGEMNVLNASMDDLNYIVVTLLQGKYLEHEPKTDEEFLLETII
;
A
#
# COMPACT_ATOMS: atom_id res chain seq x y z
N ALA A 1 22.19 -7.13 -1.75
CA ALA A 1 22.44 -7.01 -0.30
C ALA A 1 21.18 -7.25 0.55
N THR A 2 20.00 -6.87 0.07
CA THR A 2 18.73 -6.99 0.83
C THR A 2 18.18 -8.42 0.80
N TYR A 3 18.34 -9.12 -0.31
CA TYR A 3 17.84 -10.47 -0.48
C TYR A 3 18.63 -11.50 0.34
N GLU A 4 19.94 -11.38 0.39
CA GLU A 4 20.82 -12.25 1.19
C GLU A 4 20.56 -12.06 2.69
N LYS A 5 20.35 -10.80 3.17
CA LYS A 5 20.00 -10.52 4.57
C LYS A 5 18.64 -11.11 4.95
N LEU A 6 17.65 -11.05 4.05
CA LEU A 6 16.33 -11.63 4.29
C LEU A 6 16.40 -13.16 4.32
N TYR A 7 17.10 -13.76 3.36
CA TYR A 7 17.34 -15.20 3.30
C TYR A 7 18.08 -15.71 4.54
N PHE A 8 19.09 -14.99 5.01
CA PHE A 8 19.84 -15.34 6.20
C PHE A 8 18.98 -15.27 7.47
N LYS A 9 18.11 -14.26 7.58
CA LYS A 9 17.15 -14.14 8.69
C LYS A 9 16.11 -15.26 8.66
N LEU A 10 15.58 -15.58 7.49
CA LEU A 10 14.61 -16.68 7.33
C LEU A 10 15.23 -18.05 7.65
N LYS A 11 16.51 -18.27 7.32
CA LYS A 11 17.23 -19.51 7.59
C LYS A 11 17.59 -19.70 9.08
N GLN A 12 17.56 -18.62 9.88
CA GLN A 12 17.79 -18.67 11.34
C GLN A 12 16.53 -19.02 12.13
N ILE A 13 15.36 -19.09 11.47
CA ILE A 13 14.11 -19.46 12.10
C ILE A 13 13.91 -20.95 11.87
N ASP A 14 14.42 -21.77 12.78
CA ASP A 14 14.29 -23.24 12.75
C ASP A 14 12.87 -23.69 13.10
N ASP A 15 12.09 -22.83 13.75
CA ASP A 15 10.73 -23.12 14.20
C ASP A 15 9.86 -21.86 14.06
N TYR A 16 8.68 -22.02 13.41
CA TYR A 16 7.67 -20.97 13.29
C TYR A 16 6.68 -20.94 14.46
N ASN A 17 6.85 -21.75 15.49
CA ASN A 17 6.06 -21.78 16.72
C ASN A 17 6.32 -20.60 17.68
N TRP A 18 6.98 -19.53 17.18
CA TRP A 18 7.20 -18.28 17.93
C TRP A 18 5.91 -17.50 18.17
N LEU A 19 4.86 -17.75 17.40
CA LEU A 19 3.56 -17.16 17.61
C LEU A 19 2.80 -18.01 18.62
N ARG A 20 2.64 -17.50 19.83
CA ARG A 20 1.89 -18.17 20.89
C ARG A 20 0.43 -18.38 20.46
N ASP A 21 -0.10 -19.56 20.72
CA ASP A 21 -1.47 -19.94 20.34
C ASP A 21 -2.53 -18.99 20.92
N ASP A 22 -2.35 -18.51 22.14
CA ASP A 22 -3.24 -17.55 22.78
C ASP A 22 -3.30 -16.20 22.01
N ILE A 23 -2.15 -15.68 21.59
CA ILE A 23 -2.06 -14.46 20.79
C ILE A 23 -2.70 -14.67 19.41
N PHE A 24 -2.45 -15.81 18.80
CA PHE A 24 -3.06 -16.14 17.51
C PHE A 24 -4.58 -16.20 17.60
N GLN A 25 -5.13 -16.86 18.62
CA GLN A 25 -6.57 -16.93 18.84
C GLN A 25 -7.17 -15.55 19.13
N GLU A 26 -6.52 -14.74 19.94
CA GLU A 26 -6.95 -13.36 20.22
C GLU A 26 -6.99 -12.50 18.94
N CYS A 27 -5.97 -12.56 18.10
CA CYS A 27 -5.94 -11.86 16.81
C CYS A 27 -7.06 -12.33 15.87
N LYS A 28 -7.29 -13.64 15.81
CA LYS A 28 -8.35 -14.26 15.01
C LYS A 28 -9.73 -13.80 15.46
N GLU A 29 -9.98 -13.79 16.78
CA GLU A 29 -11.25 -13.34 17.35
C GLU A 29 -11.51 -11.85 17.07
N ARG A 30 -10.49 -10.99 17.20
CA ARG A 30 -10.58 -9.57 16.84
C ARG A 30 -10.97 -9.39 15.39
N LEU A 31 -10.27 -10.05 14.49
CA LEU A 31 -10.55 -9.94 13.06
C LEU A 31 -11.97 -10.43 12.74
N ASN A 32 -12.37 -11.58 13.26
CA ASN A 32 -13.70 -12.13 13.05
C ASN A 32 -14.80 -11.21 13.59
N HIS A 33 -14.59 -10.62 14.77
CA HIS A 33 -15.55 -9.69 15.36
C HIS A 33 -15.77 -8.47 14.47
N VAL A 34 -14.70 -7.88 13.97
CA VAL A 34 -14.78 -6.68 13.12
C VAL A 34 -15.40 -7.02 11.76
N LEU A 35 -15.01 -8.13 11.14
CA LEU A 35 -15.54 -8.55 9.85
C LEU A 35 -17.02 -8.95 9.92
N LYS A 36 -17.47 -9.53 11.01
CA LYS A 36 -18.88 -9.88 11.22
C LYS A 36 -19.80 -8.66 11.16
N ASN A 37 -19.30 -7.51 11.58
CA ASN A 37 -20.06 -6.25 11.54
C ASN A 37 -20.03 -5.58 10.15
N GLU A 38 -19.07 -5.93 9.32
CA GLU A 38 -18.85 -5.34 7.98
C GLU A 38 -19.44 -6.16 6.84
N CYS A 39 -19.56 -7.46 7.03
CA CYS A 39 -19.98 -8.40 6.00
C CYS A 39 -21.42 -8.84 6.24
N ASP A 40 -22.40 -8.26 5.57
CA ASP A 40 -23.82 -8.64 5.60
C ASP A 40 -24.05 -10.03 4.95
N ASN A 41 -23.50 -11.09 5.54
CA ASN A 41 -23.54 -12.49 5.05
C ASN A 41 -22.87 -12.74 3.68
N VAL A 42 -22.09 -11.80 3.17
CA VAL A 42 -21.28 -11.97 1.97
C VAL A 42 -19.83 -12.13 2.37
N LEU A 43 -19.19 -13.21 1.91
CA LEU A 43 -17.77 -13.44 2.19
C LEU A 43 -16.92 -12.32 1.53
N PRO A 44 -15.94 -11.76 2.25
CA PRO A 44 -15.04 -10.78 1.68
C PRO A 44 -14.13 -11.42 0.61
N GLU A 45 -13.75 -10.63 -0.39
CA GLU A 45 -12.69 -11.03 -1.30
C GLU A 45 -11.33 -10.80 -0.62
N MET A 46 -10.47 -11.82 -0.65
CA MET A 46 -9.13 -11.75 -0.09
C MET A 46 -8.09 -11.51 -1.18
N GLU A 47 -7.05 -10.76 -0.84
CA GLU A 47 -5.89 -10.51 -1.72
C GLU A 47 -6.26 -10.02 -3.13
N LYS A 48 -7.21 -9.11 -3.22
CA LYS A 48 -7.68 -8.58 -4.51
C LYS A 48 -6.65 -7.65 -5.16
N THR A 49 -6.29 -7.95 -6.39
CA THR A 49 -5.50 -7.05 -7.22
C THR A 49 -6.35 -5.87 -7.70
N ILE A 50 -5.99 -4.65 -7.32
CA ILE A 50 -6.60 -3.41 -7.83
C ILE A 50 -6.10 -3.13 -9.24
N ILE A 51 -4.78 -3.20 -9.41
CA ILE A 51 -4.08 -2.91 -10.65
C ILE A 51 -2.79 -3.72 -10.72
N SER A 52 -2.40 -4.14 -11.93
CA SER A 52 -1.09 -4.71 -12.22
C SER A 52 -0.41 -3.98 -13.40
N LYS A 53 0.92 -4.10 -13.48
CA LYS A 53 1.74 -3.36 -14.46
C LYS A 53 1.36 -3.60 -15.91
N ASP A 54 0.82 -4.76 -16.22
CA ASP A 54 0.40 -5.22 -17.55
C ASP A 54 -1.03 -4.81 -17.94
N GLN A 55 -1.80 -4.24 -17.00
CA GLN A 55 -3.14 -3.73 -17.26
C GLN A 55 -3.08 -2.30 -17.83
N GLU A 56 -2.66 -2.17 -19.09
CA GLU A 56 -2.52 -0.86 -19.75
C GLU A 56 -3.82 -0.04 -19.75
N GLU A 57 -4.97 -0.68 -19.95
CA GLU A 57 -6.29 -0.02 -19.94
C GLU A 57 -6.59 0.70 -18.62
N LYS A 58 -6.15 0.16 -17.49
CA LYS A 58 -6.28 0.81 -16.17
C LYS A 58 -5.32 1.95 -15.97
N HIS A 59 -4.20 1.96 -16.68
CA HIS A 59 -3.21 3.02 -16.60
C HIS A 59 -3.54 4.24 -17.47
N VAL A 60 -4.44 4.15 -18.42
CA VAL A 60 -4.78 5.26 -19.34
C VAL A 60 -5.20 6.52 -18.58
N LYS A 61 -6.13 6.39 -17.63
CA LYS A 61 -6.61 7.53 -16.83
C LYS A 61 -5.52 8.07 -15.90
N ILE A 62 -4.71 7.19 -15.34
CA ILE A 62 -3.56 7.54 -14.49
C ILE A 62 -2.51 8.28 -15.31
N ASP A 63 -2.11 7.76 -16.46
CA ASP A 63 -1.13 8.38 -17.35
C ASP A 63 -1.60 9.77 -17.80
N HIS A 64 -2.86 9.91 -18.17
CA HIS A 64 -3.44 11.19 -18.54
C HIS A 64 -3.37 12.21 -17.39
N TYR A 65 -3.71 11.81 -16.18
CA TYR A 65 -3.64 12.69 -15.01
C TYR A 65 -2.19 13.07 -14.68
N LEU A 66 -1.28 12.11 -14.63
CA LEU A 66 0.11 12.34 -14.25
C LEU A 66 0.92 13.11 -15.32
N SER A 67 0.47 13.10 -16.58
CA SER A 67 1.11 13.89 -17.66
C SER A 67 1.12 15.39 -17.40
N GLN A 68 0.30 15.89 -16.49
CA GLN A 68 0.28 17.30 -16.07
C GLN A 68 1.46 17.67 -15.17
N PHE A 69 2.09 16.68 -14.52
CA PHE A 69 3.12 16.89 -13.49
C PHE A 69 4.49 16.33 -13.86
N PHE A 70 4.56 15.48 -14.89
CA PHE A 70 5.77 14.76 -15.29
C PHE A 70 6.03 14.90 -16.80
N PRO A 71 7.30 14.76 -17.25
CA PRO A 71 7.63 14.78 -18.67
C PRO A 71 6.87 13.74 -19.47
N PRO A 72 6.56 13.99 -20.75
CA PRO A 72 5.74 13.08 -21.58
C PRO A 72 6.30 11.67 -21.77
N ASN A 73 7.61 11.52 -21.63
CA ASN A 73 8.30 10.22 -21.70
C ASN A 73 8.30 9.46 -20.38
N LYS A 74 7.87 10.07 -19.29
CA LYS A 74 7.80 9.43 -17.98
C LYS A 74 6.47 8.70 -17.80
N ARG A 75 6.53 7.40 -17.68
CA ARG A 75 5.38 6.56 -17.38
C ARG A 75 5.56 5.84 -16.07
N PHE A 76 4.51 5.83 -15.27
CA PHE A 76 4.45 5.07 -14.01
C PHE A 76 3.61 3.83 -14.21
N ARG A 77 4.10 2.70 -13.73
CA ARG A 77 3.37 1.44 -13.74
C ARG A 77 3.18 0.94 -12.33
N PHE A 78 1.95 0.85 -11.93
CA PHE A 78 1.56 0.49 -10.58
C PHE A 78 1.18 -0.98 -10.48
N THR A 79 1.47 -1.54 -9.32
CA THR A 79 0.90 -2.79 -8.86
C THR A 79 0.34 -2.57 -7.48
N GLY A 80 -0.93 -2.88 -7.28
CA GLY A 80 -1.62 -2.75 -6.00
C GLY A 80 -2.47 -3.98 -5.73
N ARG A 81 -2.24 -4.62 -4.59
CA ARG A 81 -3.04 -5.72 -4.08
C ARG A 81 -3.42 -5.40 -2.65
N VAL A 82 -4.70 -5.48 -2.35
CA VAL A 82 -5.26 -5.22 -1.02
C VAL A 82 -5.58 -6.51 -0.31
N ASP A 83 -5.52 -6.50 1.01
CA ASP A 83 -5.68 -7.72 1.80
C ASP A 83 -7.14 -8.20 1.80
N LEU A 84 -8.11 -7.28 1.87
CA LEU A 84 -9.50 -7.63 2.01
C LEU A 84 -10.42 -6.60 1.36
N VAL A 85 -11.44 -7.07 0.65
CA VAL A 85 -12.51 -6.24 0.07
C VAL A 85 -13.86 -6.75 0.54
N THR A 86 -14.62 -5.88 1.19
CA THR A 86 -16.02 -6.10 1.56
C THR A 86 -16.95 -5.35 0.60
N GLN A 87 -18.25 -5.45 0.81
CA GLN A 87 -19.19 -4.66 0.01
C GLN A 87 -18.98 -3.15 0.17
N ARG A 88 -18.62 -2.68 1.37
CA ARG A 88 -18.52 -1.25 1.73
C ARG A 88 -17.10 -0.72 1.80
N SER A 89 -16.12 -1.59 2.04
CA SER A 89 -14.77 -1.14 2.39
C SER A 89 -13.66 -2.01 1.83
N ILE A 90 -12.48 -1.41 1.75
CA ILE A 90 -11.22 -2.03 1.42
C ILE A 90 -10.32 -1.94 2.65
N TRP A 91 -9.68 -3.03 2.98
CA TRP A 91 -8.89 -3.17 4.20
C TRP A 91 -7.46 -3.54 3.89
N GLU A 92 -6.57 -2.84 4.58
CA GLU A 92 -5.18 -3.23 4.78
C GLU A 92 -5.04 -3.77 6.19
N LEU A 93 -4.53 -4.99 6.31
CA LEU A 93 -4.34 -5.67 7.58
C LEU A 93 -2.87 -5.58 8.00
N LYS A 94 -2.63 -5.25 9.27
CA LYS A 94 -1.30 -5.23 9.86
C LYS A 94 -1.27 -6.06 11.14
N CYS A 95 -0.13 -6.66 11.43
CA CYS A 95 0.12 -7.36 12.68
C CYS A 95 1.43 -6.83 13.28
N THR A 96 1.37 -5.67 13.89
CA THR A 96 2.54 -4.93 14.39
C THR A 96 2.27 -4.30 15.74
N SER A 97 3.31 -3.97 16.49
CA SER A 97 3.19 -3.29 17.79
C SER A 97 2.61 -1.87 17.66
N LYS A 98 2.86 -1.21 16.54
CA LYS A 98 2.38 0.14 16.25
C LYS A 98 2.26 0.35 14.74
N LEU A 99 1.21 1.04 14.32
CA LEU A 99 1.09 1.50 12.94
C LEU A 99 2.13 2.59 12.67
N ALA A 100 2.80 2.47 11.53
CA ALA A 100 3.81 3.41 11.07
C ALA A 100 3.27 4.25 9.90
N LEU A 101 3.95 5.35 9.58
CA LEU A 101 3.53 6.26 8.51
C LEU A 101 3.48 5.57 7.13
N ASP A 102 4.43 4.69 6.85
CA ASP A 102 4.47 3.91 5.62
C ASP A 102 3.25 2.99 5.45
N HIS A 103 2.72 2.44 6.54
CA HIS A 103 1.47 1.69 6.52
C HIS A 103 0.27 2.56 6.12
N LEU A 104 0.21 3.80 6.62
CA LEU A 104 -0.84 4.76 6.29
C LEU A 104 -0.71 5.23 4.83
N ILE A 105 0.49 5.50 4.36
CA ILE A 105 0.77 5.88 2.97
C ILE A 105 0.33 4.77 2.02
N GLN A 106 0.53 3.51 2.38
CA GLN A 106 0.06 2.37 1.57
C GLN A 106 -1.44 2.44 1.34
N VAL A 107 -2.23 2.72 2.38
CA VAL A 107 -3.69 2.85 2.27
C VAL A 107 -4.07 4.05 1.39
N VAL A 108 -3.36 5.17 1.51
CA VAL A 108 -3.56 6.35 0.66
C VAL A 108 -3.33 6.02 -0.82
N ILE A 109 -2.26 5.32 -1.14
CA ILE A 109 -1.95 4.89 -2.51
C ILE A 109 -3.03 3.94 -3.04
N TYR A 110 -3.48 2.98 -2.25
CA TYR A 110 -4.56 2.07 -2.65
C TYR A 110 -5.89 2.80 -2.88
N ALA A 111 -6.22 3.77 -2.04
CA ALA A 111 -7.42 4.58 -2.22
C ALA A 111 -7.36 5.39 -3.52
N TRP A 112 -6.21 6.01 -3.80
CA TRP A 112 -5.99 6.75 -5.03
C TRP A 112 -6.09 5.84 -6.27
N LEU A 113 -5.41 4.69 -6.27
CA LEU A 113 -5.47 3.72 -7.36
C LEU A 113 -6.89 3.23 -7.61
N TRP A 114 -7.63 2.91 -6.54
CA TRP A 114 -9.01 2.48 -6.65
C TRP A 114 -9.89 3.54 -7.32
N LYS A 115 -9.84 4.78 -6.83
CA LYS A 115 -10.61 5.91 -7.38
C LYS A 115 -10.22 6.27 -8.81
N MET A 116 -8.96 6.05 -9.20
CA MET A 116 -8.50 6.27 -10.57
C MET A 116 -8.94 5.17 -11.53
N THR A 117 -9.19 3.97 -11.05
CA THR A 117 -9.42 2.78 -11.90
C THR A 117 -10.85 2.24 -11.84
N THR A 118 -11.66 2.71 -10.89
CA THR A 118 -13.07 2.30 -10.75
C THR A 118 -13.94 3.51 -10.41
N ASP A 119 -15.24 3.40 -10.68
CA ASP A 119 -16.25 4.39 -10.25
C ASP A 119 -16.99 3.93 -8.99
N GLU A 120 -16.57 2.81 -8.39
CA GLU A 120 -17.17 2.26 -7.18
C GLU A 120 -16.63 2.96 -5.92
N GLU A 121 -17.51 3.52 -5.12
CA GLU A 121 -17.15 4.15 -3.85
C GLU A 121 -17.01 3.10 -2.75
N LYS A 122 -15.84 3.16 -2.05
CA LYS A 122 -15.57 2.34 -0.88
C LYS A 122 -14.83 3.14 0.18
N GLU A 123 -15.06 2.78 1.44
CA GLU A 123 -14.22 3.25 2.55
C GLU A 123 -12.88 2.50 2.55
N PHE A 124 -11.81 3.18 2.94
CA PHE A 124 -10.48 2.58 3.08
C PHE A 124 -10.10 2.52 4.54
N LYS A 125 -9.74 1.35 5.01
CA LYS A 125 -9.45 1.06 6.41
C LYS A 125 -8.09 0.38 6.55
N ILE A 126 -7.38 0.72 7.62
CA ILE A 126 -6.24 -0.04 8.10
C ILE A 126 -6.56 -0.60 9.47
N PHE A 127 -6.35 -1.89 9.64
CA PHE A 127 -6.62 -2.59 10.88
C PHE A 127 -5.40 -3.33 11.38
N ASN A 128 -4.95 -2.96 12.57
CA ASN A 128 -3.88 -3.69 13.26
C ASN A 128 -4.49 -4.81 14.09
N ILE A 129 -4.40 -6.02 13.60
CA ILE A 129 -4.97 -7.22 14.22
C ILE A 129 -4.37 -7.45 15.62
N LYS A 130 -3.08 -7.12 15.81
CA LYS A 130 -2.39 -7.33 17.08
C LYS A 130 -2.91 -6.42 18.19
N THR A 131 -3.20 -5.15 17.88
CA THR A 131 -3.58 -4.15 18.87
C THR A 131 -5.07 -3.86 18.91
N GLY A 132 -5.81 -4.21 17.83
CA GLY A 132 -7.19 -3.82 17.61
C GLY A 132 -7.37 -2.38 17.12
N GLU A 133 -6.27 -1.66 16.85
CA GLU A 133 -6.32 -0.29 16.32
C GLU A 133 -6.86 -0.30 14.89
N MET A 134 -7.87 0.54 14.65
CA MET A 134 -8.47 0.75 13.33
C MET A 134 -8.44 2.23 12.99
N ASN A 135 -7.99 2.54 11.78
CA ASN A 135 -8.09 3.87 11.20
C ASN A 135 -8.86 3.82 9.89
N VAL A 136 -9.73 4.78 9.69
CA VAL A 136 -10.49 4.97 8.44
C VAL A 136 -9.91 6.17 7.73
N LEU A 137 -9.58 6.01 6.46
CA LEU A 137 -9.07 7.11 5.64
C LEU A 137 -10.19 8.10 5.36
N ASN A 138 -9.98 9.35 5.76
CA ASN A 138 -10.83 10.47 5.44
C ASN A 138 -10.03 11.48 4.60
N ALA A 139 -10.12 11.37 3.29
CA ALA A 139 -9.38 12.20 2.36
C ALA A 139 -10.22 12.47 1.11
N SER A 140 -10.22 13.72 0.65
CA SER A 140 -10.78 14.09 -0.64
C SER A 140 -9.93 13.57 -1.79
N MET A 141 -10.47 13.57 -3.01
CA MET A 141 -9.66 13.22 -4.21
C MET A 141 -8.49 14.18 -4.38
N ASP A 142 -8.66 15.46 -4.05
CA ASP A 142 -7.59 16.45 -4.12
C ASP A 142 -6.47 16.17 -3.12
N ASP A 143 -6.80 15.74 -1.90
CA ASP A 143 -5.79 15.31 -0.91
C ASP A 143 -5.01 14.09 -1.40
N LEU A 144 -5.70 13.09 -1.93
CA LEU A 144 -5.08 11.88 -2.47
C LEU A 144 -4.15 12.22 -3.66
N ASN A 145 -4.61 13.06 -4.58
CA ASN A 145 -3.85 13.55 -5.71
C ASN A 145 -2.57 14.27 -5.26
N TYR A 146 -2.70 15.19 -4.32
CA TYR A 146 -1.57 15.94 -3.79
C TYR A 146 -0.51 15.03 -3.16
N ILE A 147 -0.93 14.11 -2.31
CA ILE A 147 0.00 13.19 -1.63
C ILE A 147 0.70 12.29 -2.64
N VAL A 148 -0.05 11.66 -3.56
CA VAL A 148 0.54 10.71 -4.52
C VAL A 148 1.48 11.43 -5.49
N VAL A 149 1.10 12.59 -6.02
CA VAL A 149 1.99 13.37 -6.92
C VAL A 149 3.26 13.78 -6.19
N THR A 150 3.16 14.25 -4.94
CA THR A 150 4.33 14.63 -4.13
C THR A 150 5.27 13.44 -3.90
N LEU A 151 4.74 12.26 -3.57
CA LEU A 151 5.53 11.04 -3.39
C LEU A 151 6.24 10.62 -4.69
N LEU A 152 5.53 10.68 -5.82
CA LEU A 152 6.10 10.34 -7.13
C LEU A 152 7.17 11.34 -7.56
N GLN A 153 6.98 12.63 -7.29
CA GLN A 153 7.99 13.67 -7.58
C GLN A 153 9.26 13.44 -6.75
N GLY A 154 9.12 13.16 -5.44
CA GLY A 154 10.27 12.81 -4.60
C GLY A 154 11.03 11.61 -5.14
N LYS A 155 10.32 10.52 -5.47
CA LYS A 155 10.93 9.33 -6.04
C LYS A 155 11.57 9.58 -7.42
N TYR A 156 10.99 10.44 -8.24
CA TYR A 156 11.54 10.80 -9.54
C TYR A 156 12.86 11.54 -9.41
N LEU A 157 12.93 12.54 -8.51
CA LEU A 157 14.13 13.32 -8.25
C LEU A 157 15.26 12.49 -7.64
N GLU A 158 14.95 11.54 -6.76
CA GLU A 158 15.94 10.63 -6.17
C GLU A 158 16.56 9.66 -7.19
N HIS A 159 15.89 9.43 -8.30
CA HIS A 159 16.30 8.47 -9.35
C HIS A 159 16.77 9.17 -10.64
N GLU A 160 16.84 10.50 -10.67
CA GLU A 160 17.51 11.17 -11.77
C GLU A 160 19.01 10.83 -11.72
N PRO A 161 19.57 10.26 -12.80
CA PRO A 161 21.00 10.04 -12.85
C PRO A 161 21.69 11.38 -12.73
N LYS A 162 22.46 11.55 -11.65
CA LYS A 162 23.37 12.68 -11.52
C LYS A 162 24.33 12.66 -12.69
N THR A 163 24.58 13.80 -13.27
CA THR A 163 25.65 13.93 -14.27
C THR A 163 26.99 13.61 -13.60
N ASP A 164 27.97 13.15 -14.38
CA ASP A 164 29.30 12.87 -13.86
C ASP A 164 29.91 14.09 -13.15
N GLU A 165 29.57 15.32 -13.61
CA GLU A 165 30.00 16.57 -12.99
C GLU A 165 29.34 16.80 -11.62
N GLU A 166 28.05 16.53 -11.48
CA GLU A 166 27.31 16.66 -10.19
C GLU A 166 27.81 15.62 -9.17
N PHE A 167 28.08 14.40 -9.63
CA PHE A 167 28.66 13.34 -8.80
C PHE A 167 30.07 13.70 -8.32
N LEU A 168 30.91 14.26 -9.20
CA LEU A 168 32.25 14.68 -8.86
C LEU A 168 32.26 15.84 -7.87
N LEU A 169 31.38 16.83 -8.03
CA LEU A 169 31.27 17.99 -7.16
C LEU A 169 30.86 17.58 -5.74
N GLU A 170 29.99 16.63 -5.58
CA GLU A 170 29.56 16.11 -4.24
C GLU A 170 30.66 15.26 -3.55
N THR A 171 31.56 14.65 -4.33
CA THR A 171 32.62 13.77 -3.82
C THR A 171 33.86 14.53 -3.38
N ILE A 172 34.02 15.80 -3.82
CA ILE A 172 35.18 16.66 -3.53
C ILE A 172 34.95 17.60 -2.33
N ILE A 173 33.73 17.66 -1.77
CA ILE A 173 33.39 18.38 -0.54
C ILE A 173 33.35 17.43 0.63
#